data_33206a9b8353fda2c7341e822181fe93
#
_entry.id   33206a9b8353fda2c7341e822181fe93
#
_cell.length_a   1.000
_cell.length_b   1.000
_cell.length_c   1.000
_cell.angle_alpha   90.00
_cell.angle_beta   90.00
_cell.angle_gamma   90.00
#
_symmetry.space_group_name_H-M   'P 1'
#
loop_
_entity.id
_entity.type
_entity.pdbx_description
1 polymer ?
#
loop_
_entity_poly.entity_id
_entity_poly.type
_entity_poly.pdbx_seq_one_letter_code
_entity_poly.pdbx_strand_id
1 'polypeptide(L)'
;MLDSLLAAEPAQLRDGTWVTTRAIRPDDAPRLQAFHARLSPESVYLRWLSAHPVLTDAEAELLAQVDYHQRMAFVATRPASQPRAGPPQPGDEEIVGVARYAAAPDEGPGAAEAAVVVADALQQHGLGTLLLSRLLAYARTQAITTWVAEINAQNARMLRFIQRGGLPTTKRLESGSFQVRIDISPATRVQ
;
A
#
# COMPACT_ATOMS: atom_id res chain seq x y z
N MET A 1 10.94 -13.22 14.25
CA MET A 1 9.75 -12.31 14.27
C MET A 1 9.68 -11.43 13.01
N LEU A 2 10.74 -10.71 12.62
CA LEU A 2 10.76 -9.90 11.36
C LEU A 2 10.55 -10.77 10.11
N ASP A 3 11.22 -11.91 10.00
CA ASP A 3 11.08 -12.82 8.85
C ASP A 3 9.63 -13.32 8.68
N SER A 4 8.92 -13.51 9.79
CA SER A 4 7.50 -13.88 9.75
C SER A 4 6.63 -12.77 9.14
N LEU A 5 6.93 -11.50 9.42
CA LEU A 5 6.19 -10.38 8.82
C LEU A 5 6.44 -10.21 7.32
N LEU A 6 7.60 -10.63 6.83
CA LEU A 6 7.97 -10.55 5.41
C LEU A 6 7.49 -11.75 4.58
N ALA A 7 7.17 -12.87 5.24
CA ALA A 7 6.75 -14.09 4.58
C ALA A 7 5.49 -13.90 3.73
N ALA A 8 5.35 -14.69 2.68
CA ALA A 8 4.13 -14.72 1.87
C ALA A 8 2.99 -15.37 2.67
N GLU A 9 1.83 -14.71 2.72
CA GLU A 9 0.66 -15.18 3.46
C GLU A 9 -0.57 -15.19 2.56
N PRO A 10 -1.26 -16.34 2.41
CA PRO A 10 -2.53 -16.38 1.72
C PRO A 10 -3.62 -15.73 2.58
N ALA A 11 -4.57 -15.07 1.92
CA ALA A 11 -5.74 -14.50 2.56
C ALA A 11 -6.94 -14.57 1.63
N GLN A 12 -8.14 -14.76 2.21
CA GLN A 12 -9.38 -14.70 1.49
C GLN A 12 -10.08 -13.36 1.74
N LEU A 13 -10.45 -12.68 0.67
CA LEU A 13 -11.19 -11.42 0.73
C LEU A 13 -12.68 -11.69 1.02
N ARG A 14 -13.43 -10.63 1.30
CA ARG A 14 -14.87 -10.73 1.64
C ARG A 14 -15.75 -11.28 0.53
N ASP A 15 -15.32 -11.15 -0.72
CA ASP A 15 -15.98 -11.69 -1.92
C ASP A 15 -15.58 -13.13 -2.25
N GLY A 16 -14.75 -13.74 -1.40
CA GLY A 16 -14.23 -15.09 -1.60
C GLY A 16 -12.96 -15.18 -2.42
N THR A 17 -12.48 -14.07 -3.00
CA THR A 17 -11.23 -14.04 -3.79
C THR A 17 -10.03 -14.37 -2.92
N TRP A 18 -9.20 -15.29 -3.36
CA TRP A 18 -7.91 -15.59 -2.72
C TRP A 18 -6.81 -14.70 -3.27
N VAL A 19 -6.01 -14.17 -2.36
CA VAL A 19 -4.80 -13.40 -2.66
C VAL A 19 -3.65 -13.89 -1.80
N THR A 20 -2.41 -13.65 -2.25
CA THR A 20 -1.21 -13.82 -1.43
C THR A 20 -0.63 -12.45 -1.15
N THR A 21 -0.43 -12.10 0.11
CA THR A 21 0.26 -10.86 0.48
C THR A 21 1.70 -11.17 0.85
N ARG A 22 2.64 -10.37 0.37
CA ARG A 22 4.09 -10.51 0.63
C ARG A 22 4.81 -9.18 0.53
N ALA A 23 6.03 -9.13 1.04
CA ALA A 23 6.93 -8.02 0.76
C ALA A 23 7.15 -7.89 -0.75
N ILE A 24 7.30 -6.65 -1.23
CA ILE A 24 7.68 -6.37 -2.62
C ILE A 24 9.11 -6.83 -2.87
N ARG A 25 9.42 -7.17 -4.12
CA ARG A 25 10.74 -7.60 -4.57
C ARG A 25 11.19 -6.75 -5.76
N PRO A 26 12.50 -6.63 -6.03
CA PRO A 26 12.98 -5.89 -7.20
C PRO A 26 12.42 -6.40 -8.54
N ASP A 27 12.19 -7.71 -8.67
CA ASP A 27 11.60 -8.32 -9.87
C ASP A 27 10.09 -8.06 -10.04
N ASP A 28 9.47 -7.32 -9.12
CA ASP A 28 8.08 -6.87 -9.25
C ASP A 28 7.90 -5.60 -10.10
N ALA A 29 8.97 -4.93 -10.53
CA ALA A 29 8.87 -3.71 -11.32
C ALA A 29 7.95 -3.85 -12.55
N PRO A 30 8.08 -4.88 -13.41
CA PRO A 30 7.17 -5.08 -14.54
C PRO A 30 5.71 -5.35 -14.09
N ARG A 31 5.53 -6.04 -12.95
CA ARG A 31 4.18 -6.30 -12.41
C ARG A 31 3.53 -5.04 -11.86
N LEU A 32 4.31 -4.12 -11.28
CA LEU A 32 3.82 -2.80 -10.85
C LEU A 32 3.34 -1.98 -12.03
N GLN A 33 4.07 -1.96 -13.15
CA GLN A 33 3.65 -1.29 -14.38
C GLN A 33 2.36 -1.89 -14.93
N ALA A 34 2.30 -3.22 -15.04
CA ALA A 34 1.11 -3.91 -15.49
C ALA A 34 -0.09 -3.68 -14.56
N PHE A 35 0.13 -3.58 -13.26
CA PHE A 35 -0.89 -3.22 -12.27
C PHE A 35 -1.37 -1.79 -12.47
N HIS A 36 -0.44 -0.83 -12.56
CA HIS A 36 -0.75 0.58 -12.78
C HIS A 36 -1.57 0.80 -14.06
N ALA A 37 -1.18 0.14 -15.16
CA ALA A 37 -1.88 0.25 -16.45
C ALA A 37 -3.33 -0.28 -16.42
N ARG A 38 -3.70 -1.09 -15.42
CA ARG A 38 -5.07 -1.61 -15.24
C ARG A 38 -5.92 -0.78 -14.28
N LEU A 39 -5.34 0.21 -13.61
CA LEU A 39 -6.10 1.10 -12.73
C LEU A 39 -6.96 2.08 -13.55
N SER A 40 -8.13 2.41 -13.02
CA SER A 40 -8.92 3.50 -13.58
C SER A 40 -8.20 4.85 -13.45
N PRO A 41 -8.48 5.81 -14.34
CA PRO A 41 -7.95 7.17 -14.22
C PRO A 41 -8.23 7.80 -12.85
N GLU A 42 -9.38 7.49 -12.25
CA GLU A 42 -9.75 7.94 -10.90
C GLU A 42 -8.80 7.35 -9.84
N SER A 43 -8.56 6.05 -9.86
CA SER A 43 -7.66 5.38 -8.92
C SER A 43 -6.22 5.87 -9.06
N VAL A 44 -5.76 6.12 -10.29
CA VAL A 44 -4.47 6.73 -10.57
C VAL A 44 -4.41 8.14 -9.98
N TYR A 45 -5.40 8.99 -10.29
CA TYR A 45 -5.44 10.36 -9.76
C TYR A 45 -5.47 10.40 -8.23
N LEU A 46 -6.29 9.58 -7.59
CA LEU A 46 -6.38 9.52 -6.14
C LEU A 46 -5.09 9.01 -5.47
N ARG A 47 -4.28 8.24 -6.19
CA ARG A 47 -2.98 7.74 -5.71
C ARG A 47 -1.86 8.76 -5.87
N TRP A 48 -1.84 9.51 -6.97
CA TRP A 48 -0.74 10.40 -7.33
C TRP A 48 -1.06 11.88 -7.17
N LEU A 49 -2.33 12.22 -6.94
CA LEU A 49 -2.89 13.59 -6.89
C LEU A 49 -2.59 14.41 -8.16
N SER A 50 -2.27 13.72 -9.22
CA SER A 50 -1.95 14.27 -10.54
C SER A 50 -2.28 13.28 -11.64
N ALA A 51 -2.30 13.74 -12.88
CA ALA A 51 -2.36 12.84 -14.03
C ALA A 51 -1.04 12.07 -14.12
N HIS A 52 -1.13 10.75 -13.98
CA HIS A 52 0.02 9.84 -14.03
C HIS A 52 -0.32 8.61 -14.87
N PRO A 53 -0.56 8.80 -16.19
CA PRO A 53 -1.13 7.74 -17.03
C PRO A 53 -0.20 6.55 -17.25
N VAL A 54 1.10 6.74 -17.08
CA VAL A 54 2.12 5.72 -17.31
C VAL A 54 3.05 5.68 -16.09
N LEU A 55 3.31 4.51 -15.58
CA LEU A 55 4.40 4.26 -14.65
C LEU A 55 5.64 3.87 -15.49
N THR A 56 6.63 4.72 -15.55
CA THR A 56 7.85 4.49 -16.32
C THR A 56 8.70 3.35 -15.74
N ASP A 57 9.61 2.79 -16.52
CA ASP A 57 10.54 1.74 -16.07
C ASP A 57 11.33 2.20 -14.83
N ALA A 58 11.89 3.41 -14.88
CA ALA A 58 12.67 3.96 -13.78
C ALA A 58 11.83 4.15 -12.50
N GLU A 59 10.58 4.60 -12.62
CA GLU A 59 9.67 4.72 -11.47
C GLU A 59 9.30 3.35 -10.92
N ALA A 60 8.99 2.38 -11.77
CA ALA A 60 8.65 1.04 -11.35
C ALA A 60 9.81 0.36 -10.63
N GLU A 61 11.03 0.50 -11.15
CA GLU A 61 12.25 0.02 -10.50
C GLU A 61 12.47 0.68 -9.15
N LEU A 62 12.37 2.02 -9.09
CA LEU A 62 12.50 2.77 -7.83
C LEU A 62 11.45 2.34 -6.79
N LEU A 63 10.24 2.05 -7.24
CA LEU A 63 9.16 1.60 -6.38
C LEU A 63 9.32 0.13 -5.95
N ALA A 64 9.93 -0.71 -6.75
CA ALA A 64 10.18 -2.12 -6.42
C ALA A 64 11.43 -2.29 -5.55
N GLN A 65 12.45 -1.45 -5.73
CA GLN A 65 13.69 -1.48 -4.96
C GLN A 65 13.52 -0.75 -3.62
N VAL A 66 13.18 -1.47 -2.58
CA VAL A 66 13.06 -0.97 -1.21
C VAL A 66 14.18 -1.52 -0.34
N ASP A 67 14.56 -0.76 0.70
CA ASP A 67 15.59 -1.15 1.67
C ASP A 67 15.03 -1.94 2.86
N TYR A 68 13.70 -2.14 2.89
CA TYR A 68 12.96 -2.79 3.96
C TYR A 68 13.13 -2.11 5.34
N HIS A 69 13.59 -0.88 5.36
CA HIS A 69 13.80 -0.09 6.58
C HIS A 69 13.17 1.30 6.45
N GLN A 70 13.78 2.19 5.65
CA GLN A 70 13.23 3.53 5.38
C GLN A 70 12.13 3.49 4.32
N ARG A 71 12.17 2.53 3.43
CA ARG A 71 11.15 2.28 2.41
C ARG A 71 10.72 0.83 2.46
N MET A 72 9.41 0.64 2.55
CA MET A 72 8.79 -0.69 2.58
C MET A 72 7.54 -0.71 1.74
N ALA A 73 7.27 -1.84 1.10
CA ALA A 73 5.98 -2.09 0.48
C ALA A 73 5.56 -3.56 0.65
N PHE A 74 4.27 -3.76 0.86
CA PHE A 74 3.60 -5.04 0.72
C PHE A 74 2.75 -5.02 -0.54
N VAL A 75 2.82 -6.09 -1.29
CA VAL A 75 1.97 -6.35 -2.45
C VAL A 75 0.98 -7.46 -2.15
N ALA A 76 -0.20 -7.38 -2.75
CA ALA A 76 -1.12 -8.50 -2.86
C ALA A 76 -1.07 -9.00 -4.29
N THR A 77 -0.90 -10.30 -4.45
CA THR A 77 -0.86 -10.98 -5.75
C THR A 77 -1.94 -12.04 -5.84
N ARG A 78 -2.32 -12.39 -7.07
CA ARG A 78 -3.14 -13.55 -7.40
C ARG A 78 -2.60 -14.18 -8.69
N PRO A 79 -2.99 -15.42 -9.02
CA PRO A 79 -2.71 -15.98 -10.35
C PRO A 79 -3.16 -15.01 -11.44
N ALA A 80 -2.34 -14.82 -12.47
CA ALA A 80 -2.68 -13.95 -13.58
C ALA A 80 -3.99 -14.39 -14.25
N SER A 81 -4.86 -13.44 -14.59
CA SER A 81 -6.17 -13.71 -15.22
C SER A 81 -6.02 -14.29 -16.63
N GLN A 82 -4.86 -14.11 -17.24
CA GLN A 82 -4.45 -14.75 -18.49
C GLN A 82 -3.09 -15.43 -18.28
N PRO A 83 -3.07 -16.68 -17.79
CA PRO A 83 -1.83 -17.43 -17.66
C PRO A 83 -1.23 -17.62 -19.07
N ARG A 84 0.09 -17.53 -19.15
CA ARG A 84 0.82 -17.91 -20.37
C ARG A 84 0.46 -19.35 -20.72
N ALA A 85 0.42 -19.66 -22.02
CA ALA A 85 0.23 -21.03 -22.49
C ALA A 85 1.37 -21.90 -21.96
N GLY A 86 1.08 -22.89 -21.12
CA GLY A 86 2.05 -23.80 -20.50
C GLY A 86 1.79 -24.02 -19.01
N PRO A 87 2.61 -24.85 -18.34
CA PRO A 87 2.50 -25.05 -16.90
C PRO A 87 2.78 -23.73 -16.15
N PRO A 88 2.09 -23.47 -15.01
CA PRO A 88 2.31 -22.28 -14.19
C PRO A 88 3.80 -22.13 -13.84
N GLN A 89 4.37 -20.96 -14.13
CA GLN A 89 5.74 -20.64 -13.82
C GLN A 89 5.81 -19.79 -12.54
N PRO A 90 6.89 -19.87 -11.75
CA PRO A 90 7.16 -18.85 -10.76
C PRO A 90 7.17 -17.48 -11.44
N GLY A 91 6.18 -16.64 -11.11
CA GLY A 91 6.02 -15.34 -11.77
C GLY A 91 4.73 -15.16 -12.58
N ASP A 92 3.93 -16.19 -12.76
CA ASP A 92 2.57 -16.11 -13.35
C ASP A 92 1.56 -15.53 -12.33
N GLU A 93 1.98 -14.50 -11.61
CA GLU A 93 1.15 -13.76 -10.68
C GLU A 93 1.00 -12.32 -11.12
N GLU A 94 -0.15 -11.73 -10.87
CA GLU A 94 -0.41 -10.32 -11.06
C GLU A 94 -0.56 -9.61 -9.72
N ILE A 95 0.00 -8.40 -9.61
CA ILE A 95 -0.25 -7.52 -8.47
C ILE A 95 -1.67 -6.97 -8.58
N VAL A 96 -2.41 -7.01 -7.48
CA VAL A 96 -3.78 -6.49 -7.37
C VAL A 96 -3.93 -5.45 -6.26
N GLY A 97 -2.89 -5.18 -5.50
CA GLY A 97 -2.86 -4.11 -4.51
C GLY A 97 -1.46 -3.90 -3.96
N VAL A 98 -1.18 -2.68 -3.54
CA VAL A 98 0.10 -2.27 -2.93
C VAL A 98 -0.19 -1.33 -1.77
N ALA A 99 0.43 -1.57 -0.62
CA ALA A 99 0.56 -0.58 0.44
C ALA A 99 2.05 -0.36 0.72
N ARG A 100 2.43 0.90 0.94
CA ARG A 100 3.84 1.27 1.13
C ARG A 100 4.01 2.41 2.11
N TYR A 101 5.20 2.52 2.67
CA TYR A 101 5.67 3.75 3.28
C TYR A 101 7.07 4.12 2.77
N ALA A 102 7.39 5.40 2.88
CA ALA A 102 8.75 5.94 2.75
C ALA A 102 9.00 6.90 3.92
N ALA A 103 10.17 6.80 4.56
CA ALA A 103 10.54 7.70 5.65
C ALA A 103 10.46 9.15 5.16
N ALA A 104 9.89 10.01 6.00
CA ALA A 104 9.67 11.43 5.74
C ALA A 104 10.31 12.26 6.88
N PRO A 105 11.65 12.37 6.92
CA PRO A 105 12.38 13.02 8.02
C PRO A 105 12.00 14.50 8.19
N ASP A 106 11.61 15.18 7.11
CA ASP A 106 11.16 16.57 7.13
C ASP A 106 9.82 16.73 7.89
N GLU A 107 9.05 15.65 8.03
CA GLU A 107 7.81 15.59 8.79
C GLU A 107 8.02 15.25 10.27
N GLY A 108 9.29 15.09 10.68
CA GLY A 108 9.70 14.81 12.05
C GLY A 108 10.22 13.39 12.27
N PRO A 109 10.81 13.14 13.45
CA PRO A 109 11.38 11.84 13.77
C PRO A 109 10.31 10.75 13.80
N GLY A 110 10.64 9.61 13.19
CA GLY A 110 9.71 8.48 13.10
C GLY A 110 8.51 8.70 12.18
N ALA A 111 8.52 9.75 11.36
CA ALA A 111 7.49 9.98 10.36
C ALA A 111 7.78 9.23 9.05
N ALA A 112 6.73 8.72 8.42
CA ALA A 112 6.80 8.12 7.10
C ALA A 112 5.55 8.45 6.28
N GLU A 113 5.72 8.76 5.00
CA GLU A 113 4.62 8.91 4.07
C GLU A 113 4.07 7.52 3.74
N ALA A 114 2.77 7.33 3.94
CA ALA A 114 2.08 6.06 3.67
C ALA A 114 1.07 6.20 2.55
N ALA A 115 1.01 5.17 1.69
CA ALA A 115 0.07 5.13 0.59
C ALA A 115 -0.44 3.70 0.36
N VAL A 116 -1.66 3.60 -0.17
CA VAL A 116 -2.26 2.33 -0.59
C VAL A 116 -3.05 2.50 -1.87
N VAL A 117 -2.96 1.52 -2.74
CA VAL A 117 -3.80 1.41 -3.94
C VAL A 117 -4.22 -0.04 -4.15
N VAL A 118 -5.46 -0.25 -4.58
CA VAL A 118 -6.08 -1.56 -4.81
C VAL A 118 -6.74 -1.55 -6.17
N ALA A 119 -6.60 -2.63 -6.93
CA ALA A 119 -7.30 -2.83 -8.20
C ALA A 119 -8.79 -2.53 -8.06
N ASP A 120 -9.36 -1.77 -8.99
CA ASP A 120 -10.73 -1.24 -8.90
C ASP A 120 -11.76 -2.34 -8.59
N ALA A 121 -11.64 -3.50 -9.25
CA ALA A 121 -12.53 -4.64 -9.05
C ALA A 121 -12.43 -5.29 -7.64
N LEU A 122 -11.34 -5.05 -6.89
CA LEU A 122 -11.12 -5.61 -5.55
C LEU A 122 -11.21 -4.57 -4.43
N GLN A 123 -11.62 -3.35 -4.77
CA GLN A 123 -11.88 -2.32 -3.76
C GLN A 123 -13.12 -2.69 -2.94
N GLN A 124 -13.13 -2.27 -1.66
CA GLN A 124 -14.19 -2.54 -0.69
C GLN A 124 -14.33 -4.00 -0.22
N HIS A 125 -13.52 -4.93 -0.72
CA HIS A 125 -13.49 -6.34 -0.30
C HIS A 125 -12.50 -6.62 0.85
N GLY A 126 -11.90 -5.58 1.45
CA GLY A 126 -11.02 -5.69 2.62
C GLY A 126 -9.53 -5.72 2.30
N LEU A 127 -9.13 -5.76 1.02
CA LEU A 127 -7.73 -5.86 0.62
C LEU A 127 -6.88 -4.68 1.12
N GLY A 128 -7.39 -3.44 1.02
CA GLY A 128 -6.67 -2.26 1.54
C GLY A 128 -6.42 -2.33 3.05
N THR A 129 -7.40 -2.84 3.81
CA THR A 129 -7.26 -3.06 5.26
C THR A 129 -6.19 -4.11 5.55
N LEU A 130 -6.21 -5.22 4.83
CA LEU A 130 -5.24 -6.30 4.98
C LEU A 130 -3.81 -5.80 4.74
N LEU A 131 -3.57 -5.12 3.63
CA LEU A 131 -2.26 -4.58 3.27
C LEU A 131 -1.77 -3.54 4.27
N LEU A 132 -2.63 -2.59 4.67
CA LEU A 132 -2.25 -1.55 5.63
C LEU A 132 -2.04 -2.10 7.03
N SER A 133 -2.81 -3.10 7.47
CA SER A 133 -2.58 -3.75 8.77
C SER A 133 -1.21 -4.42 8.82
N ARG A 134 -0.82 -5.06 7.73
CA ARG A 134 0.48 -5.70 7.60
C ARG A 134 1.62 -4.67 7.56
N LEU A 135 1.43 -3.60 6.79
CA LEU A 135 2.38 -2.49 6.72
C LEU A 135 2.54 -1.82 8.08
N LEU A 136 1.44 -1.62 8.83
CA LEU A 136 1.43 -1.05 10.18
C LEU A 136 2.24 -1.91 11.15
N ALA A 137 2.00 -3.22 11.16
CA ALA A 137 2.73 -4.15 12.02
C ALA A 137 4.22 -4.08 11.75
N TYR A 138 4.62 -4.01 10.47
CA TYR A 138 6.02 -3.89 10.07
C TYR A 138 6.61 -2.52 10.42
N ALA A 139 5.93 -1.41 10.10
CA ALA A 139 6.38 -0.05 10.36
C ALA A 139 6.74 0.17 11.85
N ARG A 140 5.93 -0.37 12.76
CA ARG A 140 6.20 -0.33 14.20
C ARG A 140 7.50 -1.00 14.60
N THR A 141 7.92 -2.06 13.90
CA THR A 141 9.23 -2.71 14.14
C THR A 141 10.40 -1.87 13.66
N GLN A 142 10.15 -0.90 12.77
CA GLN A 142 11.16 0.02 12.22
C GLN A 142 11.16 1.37 12.92
N ALA A 143 10.57 1.45 14.11
CA ALA A 143 10.45 2.69 14.90
C ALA A 143 9.70 3.83 14.17
N ILE A 144 8.86 3.50 13.18
CA ILE A 144 7.93 4.46 12.58
C ILE A 144 6.76 4.62 13.55
N THR A 145 6.51 5.85 13.96
CA THR A 145 5.47 6.20 14.95
C THR A 145 4.35 7.05 14.36
N THR A 146 4.60 7.66 13.21
CA THR A 146 3.63 8.54 12.54
C THR A 146 3.57 8.22 11.05
N TRP A 147 2.37 8.01 10.55
CA TRP A 147 2.11 8.05 9.11
C TRP A 147 1.60 9.43 8.72
N VAL A 148 2.15 9.95 7.61
CA VAL A 148 1.66 11.15 6.94
C VAL A 148 1.11 10.75 5.57
N ALA A 149 0.09 11.46 5.12
CA ALA A 149 -0.47 11.25 3.78
C ALA A 149 -1.16 12.53 3.30
N GLU A 150 -1.05 12.81 2.02
CA GLU A 150 -1.89 13.79 1.36
C GLU A 150 -3.07 13.08 0.69
N ILE A 151 -4.29 13.54 0.97
CA ILE A 151 -5.52 12.90 0.51
C ILE A 151 -6.42 13.95 -0.12
N ASN A 152 -6.78 13.76 -1.39
CA ASN A 152 -7.76 14.62 -2.04
C ASN A 152 -9.04 14.74 -1.20
N ALA A 153 -9.52 15.97 -0.99
CA ALA A 153 -10.68 16.23 -0.14
C ALA A 153 -11.97 15.54 -0.62
N GLN A 154 -12.06 15.20 -1.91
CA GLN A 154 -13.17 14.45 -2.49
C GLN A 154 -13.04 12.93 -2.30
N ASN A 155 -11.90 12.43 -1.84
CA ASN A 155 -11.71 11.00 -1.56
C ASN A 155 -12.42 10.58 -0.26
N ALA A 156 -13.73 10.71 -0.25
CA ALA A 156 -14.56 10.36 0.90
C ALA A 156 -14.38 8.89 1.33
N ARG A 157 -13.97 8.00 0.40
CA ARG A 157 -13.70 6.59 0.69
C ARG A 157 -12.49 6.45 1.60
N MET A 158 -11.37 7.08 1.25
CA MET A 158 -10.15 7.04 2.06
C MET A 158 -10.33 7.73 3.40
N LEU A 159 -11.01 8.87 3.44
CA LEU A 159 -11.30 9.58 4.68
C LEU A 159 -12.14 8.73 5.66
N ARG A 160 -13.17 8.05 5.16
CA ARG A 160 -13.95 7.10 5.98
C ARG A 160 -13.14 5.88 6.40
N PHE A 161 -12.26 5.40 5.54
CA PHE A 161 -11.37 4.28 5.87
C PHE A 161 -10.46 4.62 7.05
N ILE A 162 -9.80 5.78 7.02
CA ILE A 162 -8.93 6.25 8.12
C ILE A 162 -9.73 6.41 9.41
N GLN A 163 -10.91 7.04 9.33
CA GLN A 163 -11.78 7.22 10.50
C GLN A 163 -12.18 5.89 11.15
N ARG A 164 -12.48 4.86 10.34
CA ARG A 164 -12.82 3.51 10.84
C ARG A 164 -11.63 2.77 11.42
N GLY A 165 -10.41 3.14 11.03
CA GLY A 165 -9.18 2.56 11.56
C GLY A 165 -8.95 2.83 13.05
N GLY A 166 -9.61 3.86 13.61
CA GLY A 166 -9.61 4.16 15.05
C GLY A 166 -8.29 4.65 15.61
N LEU A 167 -7.28 4.90 14.76
CA LEU A 167 -6.00 5.46 15.19
C LEU A 167 -6.11 6.97 15.41
N PRO A 168 -5.40 7.54 16.40
CA PRO A 168 -5.37 8.98 16.61
C PRO A 168 -4.93 9.69 15.32
N THR A 169 -5.77 10.57 14.81
CA THR A 169 -5.58 11.19 13.50
C THR A 169 -5.84 12.68 13.58
N THR A 170 -4.91 13.48 13.06
CA THR A 170 -5.13 14.91 12.80
C THR A 170 -5.16 15.13 11.29
N LYS A 171 -5.96 16.11 10.85
CA LYS A 171 -6.07 16.48 9.44
C LYS A 171 -6.20 17.98 9.28
N ARG A 172 -5.52 18.53 8.30
CA ARG A 172 -5.59 19.94 7.92
C ARG A 172 -5.93 20.03 6.44
N LEU A 173 -6.94 20.83 6.10
CA LEU A 173 -7.27 21.08 4.69
C LEU A 173 -6.32 22.14 4.13
N GLU A 174 -5.72 21.83 3.00
CA GLU A 174 -4.80 22.72 2.30
C GLU A 174 -4.92 22.48 0.79
N SER A 175 -5.13 23.53 0.02
CA SER A 175 -5.17 23.49 -1.46
C SER A 175 -6.05 22.39 -2.07
N GLY A 176 -7.16 22.01 -1.42
CA GLY A 176 -8.09 20.98 -1.93
C GLY A 176 -7.73 19.56 -1.53
N SER A 177 -6.68 19.37 -0.73
CA SER A 177 -6.27 18.09 -0.15
C SER A 177 -6.22 18.19 1.38
N PHE A 178 -6.39 17.06 2.05
CA PHE A 178 -6.11 16.93 3.48
C PHE A 178 -4.68 16.45 3.69
N GLN A 179 -3.90 17.24 4.44
CA GLN A 179 -2.67 16.76 5.06
C GLN A 179 -3.07 15.98 6.31
N VAL A 180 -2.84 14.69 6.30
CA VAL A 180 -3.27 13.75 7.35
C VAL A 180 -2.05 13.22 8.09
N ARG A 181 -2.14 13.23 9.43
CA ARG A 181 -1.14 12.60 10.30
C ARG A 181 -1.84 11.57 11.18
N ILE A 182 -1.35 10.36 11.19
CA ILE A 182 -1.90 9.23 11.93
C ILE A 182 -0.83 8.74 12.91
N ASP A 183 -1.15 8.79 14.21
CA ASP A 183 -0.29 8.18 15.22
C ASP A 183 -0.43 6.65 15.16
N ILE A 184 0.67 6.00 14.79
CA ILE A 184 0.75 4.55 14.69
C ILE A 184 1.60 3.95 15.82
N SER A 185 1.96 4.72 16.83
CA SER A 185 2.70 4.22 17.99
C SER A 185 2.01 2.96 18.57
N PRO A 186 2.77 2.01 19.10
CA PRO A 186 2.17 0.95 19.91
C PRO A 186 1.35 1.55 21.06
N ALA A 187 0.14 1.06 21.27
CA ALA A 187 -0.66 1.51 22.41
C ALA A 187 0.16 1.33 23.69
N THR A 188 0.39 2.41 24.42
CA THR A 188 1.01 2.33 25.75
C THR A 188 0.11 1.48 26.62
N ARG A 189 0.55 0.28 27.00
CA ARG A 189 -0.16 -0.48 28.04
C ARG A 189 -0.04 0.32 29.33
N VAL A 190 -1.12 0.98 29.72
CA VAL A 190 -1.26 1.47 31.09
C VAL A 190 -1.28 0.22 31.97
N GLN A 191 -0.26 0.06 32.79
CA GLN A 191 -0.21 -0.97 33.85
C GLN A 191 -1.18 -0.61 34.98
#